data_94a92e0651606773ef2231deb08cd7ac
#
_entry.id   94a92e0651606773ef2231deb08cd7ac
#
_cell.length_a   1.000
_cell.length_b   1.000
_cell.length_c   1.000
_cell.angle_alpha   90.00
_cell.angle_beta   90.00
_cell.angle_gamma   90.00
#
_symmetry.space_group_name_H-M   'P 1'
#
loop_
_entity.id
_entity.type
_entity.pdbx_description
1 polymer ?
#
loop_
_entity_poly.entity_id
_entity_poly.type
_entity_poly.pdbx_seq_one_letter_code
_entity_poly.pdbx_strand_id
1 'polypeptide(L)'
;MSETAITISLLALVAVIGLWIGHFKIKGVGLGIGGVLFGGILVAHFTTQYGIKLDSHTLHFVQEFGLILFVYTIGIQVGPGFFASLRKSGLTLNGLGILIVALGAVVTILIYKLADIPLDVALGIYSGAVTNTPSLGAGQQILSELGMSQTTSNMGMAYAMAYPFGICGILLSMWLIRLFFKIKLDEDAANFEKESGHDKEALKSMSLKVTNTNLNGIHLIEIPGFDDEDVVCSRLKRGELVIVPKADTDVQLGDILHLVGNPEGLKKMHLIIGEEVDIPVASLSGEIRSERVVVTNEKVLGKQIRHLGIHQKYGVVISRLNRAGVELVPTAHTTLQFGDVLHMVGKTDILNQAISVIGNAKQKLLQVQMLPVFIGIGLGVLLGSIPFYIPGFPVALKLGLAGGPLVVALILARIGSIGKLYWFMPPSANLALREIGIVLFLAVVGLKSGGSFVDTLTNGSGLEWMGYGIFITLVPLMIVGIIARLYVKLNYLSLCGLLAGSMTDPPALAFANELKEGSGAAALSYATVYPLTMFLRIISPQLLAILLWV
;
A
#
# COMPACT_ATOMS: atom_id res chain seq x y z
N MET A 1 -27.58 25.93 22.48
CA MET A 1 -26.43 25.00 22.34
C MET A 1 -25.18 25.85 22.31
N SER A 2 -24.04 25.32 22.85
CA SER A 2 -22.76 26.00 22.69
C SER A 2 -22.29 25.95 21.22
N GLU A 3 -21.47 26.92 20.80
CA GLU A 3 -20.90 26.93 19.43
C GLU A 3 -20.17 25.60 19.09
N THR A 4 -19.46 25.06 20.07
CA THR A 4 -18.81 23.74 19.94
C THR A 4 -19.81 22.62 19.68
N ALA A 5 -20.95 22.57 20.42
CA ALA A 5 -21.95 21.54 20.23
C ALA A 5 -22.65 21.67 18.86
N ILE A 6 -22.88 22.87 18.38
CA ILE A 6 -23.41 23.13 17.03
C ILE A 6 -22.41 22.65 15.99
N THR A 7 -21.13 22.99 16.15
CA THR A 7 -20.07 22.59 15.22
C THR A 7 -19.94 21.06 15.13
N ILE A 8 -19.94 20.34 16.26
CA ILE A 8 -19.89 18.87 16.26
C ILE A 8 -21.14 18.26 15.61
N SER A 9 -22.32 18.80 15.88
CA SER A 9 -23.57 18.32 15.27
C SER A 9 -23.58 18.52 13.75
N LEU A 10 -23.07 19.66 13.29
CA LEU A 10 -22.92 19.92 11.85
C LEU A 10 -21.87 19.05 11.20
N LEU A 11 -20.75 18.77 11.87
CA LEU A 11 -19.76 17.79 11.37
C LEU A 11 -20.37 16.39 11.20
N ALA A 12 -21.18 15.94 12.16
CA ALA A 12 -21.90 14.67 12.05
C ALA A 12 -22.92 14.68 10.89
N LEU A 13 -23.64 15.78 10.70
CA LEU A 13 -24.57 15.94 9.58
C LEU A 13 -23.84 15.91 8.24
N VAL A 14 -22.70 16.61 8.14
CA VAL A 14 -21.83 16.60 6.95
C VAL A 14 -21.37 15.19 6.63
N ALA A 15 -20.94 14.43 7.63
CA ALA A 15 -20.53 13.04 7.45
C ALA A 15 -21.67 12.19 6.89
N VAL A 16 -22.89 12.30 7.44
CA VAL A 16 -24.07 11.57 6.96
C VAL A 16 -24.41 11.93 5.51
N ILE A 17 -24.56 13.22 5.22
CA ILE A 17 -24.90 13.70 3.87
C ILE A 17 -23.79 13.31 2.88
N GLY A 18 -22.55 13.51 3.27
CA GLY A 18 -21.41 13.26 2.40
C GLY A 18 -21.19 11.78 2.08
N LEU A 19 -21.33 10.90 3.07
CA LEU A 19 -21.28 9.45 2.85
C LEU A 19 -22.46 8.99 1.99
N TRP A 20 -23.66 9.57 2.18
CA TRP A 20 -24.80 9.29 1.33
C TRP A 20 -24.54 9.72 -0.12
N ILE A 21 -24.02 10.93 -0.37
CA ILE A 21 -23.60 11.40 -1.70
C ILE A 21 -22.55 10.44 -2.29
N GLY A 22 -21.58 10.02 -1.49
CA GLY A 22 -20.51 9.11 -1.91
C GLY A 22 -20.98 7.71 -2.33
N HIS A 23 -22.15 7.27 -1.85
CA HIS A 23 -22.76 5.99 -2.24
C HIS A 23 -23.36 5.99 -3.63
N PHE A 24 -23.68 7.15 -4.20
CA PHE A 24 -24.20 7.20 -5.56
C PHE A 24 -23.12 6.84 -6.56
N LYS A 25 -23.38 5.76 -7.31
CA LYS A 25 -22.49 5.27 -8.36
C LYS A 25 -23.16 5.42 -9.72
N ILE A 26 -22.49 6.05 -10.67
CA ILE A 26 -22.90 6.11 -12.06
C ILE A 26 -22.01 5.14 -12.84
N LYS A 27 -22.58 4.08 -13.40
CA LYS A 27 -21.85 3.02 -14.11
C LYS A 27 -20.67 2.43 -13.29
N GLY A 28 -20.92 2.16 -12.01
CA GLY A 28 -19.90 1.58 -11.10
C GLY A 28 -18.94 2.60 -10.47
N VAL A 29 -18.90 3.83 -10.96
CA VAL A 29 -18.01 4.91 -10.49
C VAL A 29 -18.76 5.87 -9.55
N GLY A 30 -18.21 6.16 -8.38
CA GLY A 30 -18.77 7.09 -7.41
C GLY A 30 -17.68 7.88 -6.70
N LEU A 31 -18.09 8.95 -6.00
CA LEU A 31 -17.16 9.80 -5.25
C LEU A 31 -16.61 9.11 -3.98
N GLY A 32 -17.23 8.00 -3.54
CA GLY A 32 -16.82 7.31 -2.33
C GLY A 32 -16.75 8.26 -1.12
N ILE A 33 -15.71 8.14 -0.31
CA ILE A 33 -15.50 9.01 0.87
C ILE A 33 -15.30 10.48 0.47
N GLY A 34 -14.85 10.78 -0.75
CA GLY A 34 -14.76 12.14 -1.28
C GLY A 34 -16.10 12.89 -1.30
N GLY A 35 -17.23 12.17 -1.29
CA GLY A 35 -18.56 12.75 -1.14
C GLY A 35 -18.72 13.59 0.12
N VAL A 36 -17.94 13.33 1.19
CA VAL A 36 -17.96 14.09 2.44
C VAL A 36 -17.54 15.54 2.24
N LEU A 37 -16.57 15.79 1.35
CA LEU A 37 -16.18 17.15 0.97
C LEU A 37 -17.37 17.93 0.40
N PHE A 38 -18.11 17.31 -0.52
CA PHE A 38 -19.27 17.93 -1.17
C PHE A 38 -20.45 18.08 -0.20
N GLY A 39 -20.65 17.12 0.72
CA GLY A 39 -21.58 17.25 1.84
C GLY A 39 -21.24 18.45 2.71
N GLY A 40 -19.95 18.67 3.01
CA GLY A 40 -19.45 19.83 3.75
C GLY A 40 -19.69 21.15 3.02
N ILE A 41 -19.41 21.20 1.72
CA ILE A 41 -19.67 22.37 0.86
C ILE A 41 -21.17 22.72 0.87
N LEU A 42 -22.04 21.72 0.71
CA LEU A 42 -23.49 21.92 0.73
C LEU A 42 -23.95 22.49 2.07
N VAL A 43 -23.54 21.89 3.19
CA VAL A 43 -23.91 22.38 4.53
C VAL A 43 -23.32 23.76 4.77
N ALA A 44 -22.10 24.06 4.34
CA ALA A 44 -21.48 25.37 4.48
C ALA A 44 -22.24 26.47 3.73
N HIS A 45 -22.74 26.18 2.54
CA HIS A 45 -23.58 27.11 1.79
C HIS A 45 -24.79 27.58 2.62
N PHE A 46 -25.52 26.64 3.24
CA PHE A 46 -26.65 26.96 4.09
C PHE A 46 -26.24 27.63 5.40
N THR A 47 -25.20 27.14 6.10
CA THR A 47 -24.75 27.75 7.35
C THR A 47 -24.31 29.19 7.18
N THR A 48 -23.66 29.50 6.06
CA THR A 48 -23.25 30.86 5.70
C THR A 48 -24.49 31.75 5.45
N GLN A 49 -25.47 31.23 4.69
CA GLN A 49 -26.70 31.95 4.37
C GLN A 49 -27.53 32.25 5.61
N TYR A 50 -27.57 31.35 6.59
CA TYR A 50 -28.30 31.55 7.85
C TYR A 50 -27.46 32.19 8.96
N GLY A 51 -26.22 32.59 8.70
CA GLY A 51 -25.33 33.24 9.65
C GLY A 51 -24.96 32.39 10.87
N ILE A 52 -24.95 31.06 10.72
CA ILE A 52 -24.55 30.12 11.79
C ILE A 52 -23.04 30.19 12.01
N LYS A 53 -22.64 30.57 13.22
CA LYS A 53 -21.22 30.62 13.60
C LYS A 53 -20.73 29.23 14.00
N LEU A 54 -19.57 28.84 13.45
CA LEU A 54 -18.87 27.62 13.77
C LEU A 54 -17.65 27.92 14.64
N ASP A 55 -17.37 27.06 15.61
CA ASP A 55 -16.19 27.19 16.45
C ASP A 55 -14.92 26.81 15.64
N SER A 56 -14.13 27.82 15.31
CA SER A 56 -12.92 27.67 14.49
C SER A 56 -11.84 26.80 15.16
N HIS A 57 -11.76 26.84 16.51
CA HIS A 57 -10.79 26.02 17.26
C HIS A 57 -11.15 24.53 17.17
N THR A 58 -12.43 24.19 17.35
CA THR A 58 -12.92 22.83 17.17
C THR A 58 -12.67 22.33 15.75
N LEU A 59 -12.99 23.15 14.73
CA LEU A 59 -12.75 22.78 13.34
C LEU A 59 -11.25 22.54 13.06
N HIS A 60 -10.38 23.42 13.57
CA HIS A 60 -8.93 23.26 13.37
C HIS A 60 -8.42 21.96 14.01
N PHE A 61 -8.76 21.72 15.27
CA PHE A 61 -8.38 20.50 15.98
C PHE A 61 -8.87 19.23 15.27
N VAL A 62 -10.14 19.19 14.86
CA VAL A 62 -10.74 18.03 14.17
C VAL A 62 -10.07 17.79 12.82
N GLN A 63 -9.73 18.85 12.09
CA GLN A 63 -9.01 18.77 10.82
C GLN A 63 -7.62 18.15 10.98
N GLU A 64 -6.83 18.67 11.91
CA GLU A 64 -5.47 18.19 12.16
C GLU A 64 -5.46 16.77 12.70
N PHE A 65 -6.29 16.47 13.70
CA PHE A 65 -6.38 15.14 14.27
C PHE A 65 -6.86 14.11 13.25
N GLY A 66 -7.86 14.45 12.44
CA GLY A 66 -8.35 13.64 11.33
C GLY A 66 -7.24 13.32 10.32
N LEU A 67 -6.45 14.34 9.93
CA LEU A 67 -5.32 14.18 9.02
C LEU A 67 -4.25 13.25 9.60
N ILE A 68 -3.84 13.47 10.86
CA ILE A 68 -2.83 12.64 11.54
C ILE A 68 -3.28 11.17 11.57
N LEU A 69 -4.51 10.92 12.03
CA LEU A 69 -5.07 9.57 12.16
C LEU A 69 -5.10 8.86 10.80
N PHE A 70 -5.58 9.56 9.78
CA PHE A 70 -5.68 9.08 8.42
C PHE A 70 -4.30 8.71 7.83
N VAL A 71 -3.35 9.61 7.93
CA VAL A 71 -2.02 9.42 7.33
C VAL A 71 -1.22 8.37 8.08
N TYR A 72 -1.31 8.33 9.42
CA TYR A 72 -0.66 7.31 10.23
C TYR A 72 -1.16 5.90 9.89
N THR A 73 -2.47 5.72 9.79
CA THR A 73 -3.06 4.42 9.44
C THR A 73 -2.67 3.94 8.04
N ILE A 74 -2.58 4.86 7.07
CA ILE A 74 -2.01 4.55 5.74
C ILE A 74 -0.56 4.06 5.89
N GLY A 75 0.27 4.77 6.65
CA GLY A 75 1.68 4.39 6.86
C GLY A 75 1.83 2.98 7.45
N ILE A 76 1.02 2.62 8.45
CA ILE A 76 0.99 1.27 9.03
C ILE A 76 0.56 0.22 8.00
N GLN A 77 -0.46 0.51 7.19
CA GLN A 77 -0.95 -0.43 6.17
C GLN A 77 0.05 -0.67 5.05
N VAL A 78 0.69 0.41 4.59
CA VAL A 78 1.56 0.41 3.42
C VAL A 78 2.99 -0.02 3.77
N GLY A 79 3.43 0.22 5.02
CA GLY A 79 4.81 0.05 5.46
C GLY A 79 5.46 -1.30 5.16
N PRO A 80 4.83 -2.45 5.42
CA PRO A 80 5.41 -3.75 5.09
C PRO A 80 5.68 -3.93 3.59
N GLY A 81 4.75 -3.47 2.73
CA GLY A 81 4.86 -3.55 1.27
C GLY A 81 5.78 -2.49 0.66
N PHE A 82 5.94 -1.31 1.31
CA PHE A 82 6.73 -0.19 0.80
C PHE A 82 8.16 -0.59 0.46
N PHE A 83 8.85 -1.23 1.38
CA PHE A 83 10.23 -1.65 1.18
C PHE A 83 10.36 -2.88 0.27
N ALA A 84 9.33 -3.74 0.24
CA ALA A 84 9.29 -4.88 -0.66
C ALA A 84 9.11 -4.44 -2.12
N SER A 85 8.29 -3.41 -2.37
CA SER A 85 8.05 -2.87 -3.71
C SER A 85 9.27 -2.19 -4.34
N LEU A 86 10.26 -1.80 -3.52
CA LEU A 86 11.51 -1.21 -3.98
C LEU A 86 12.58 -2.25 -4.40
N ARG A 87 12.25 -3.56 -4.36
CA ARG A 87 13.13 -4.61 -4.88
C ARG A 87 13.11 -4.66 -6.41
N LYS A 88 14.05 -5.42 -7.01
CA LYS A 88 14.27 -5.48 -8.47
C LYS A 88 12.99 -5.65 -9.31
N SER A 89 12.07 -6.51 -8.89
CA SER A 89 10.81 -6.78 -9.59
C SER A 89 9.85 -5.57 -9.66
N GLY A 90 9.86 -4.72 -8.62
CA GLY A 90 9.00 -3.54 -8.55
C GLY A 90 9.61 -2.26 -9.12
N LEU A 91 10.93 -2.24 -9.42
CA LEU A 91 11.65 -1.00 -9.79
C LEU A 91 11.09 -0.35 -11.06
N THR A 92 10.76 -1.12 -12.09
CA THR A 92 10.23 -0.59 -13.34
C THR A 92 8.88 0.07 -13.15
N LEU A 93 7.95 -0.59 -12.43
CA LEU A 93 6.63 -0.04 -12.12
C LEU A 93 6.74 1.21 -11.24
N ASN A 94 7.58 1.16 -10.21
CA ASN A 94 7.84 2.31 -9.34
C ASN A 94 8.50 3.48 -10.09
N GLY A 95 9.41 3.20 -11.02
CA GLY A 95 10.02 4.22 -11.89
C GLY A 95 8.97 4.93 -12.77
N LEU A 96 8.04 4.17 -13.36
CA LEU A 96 6.91 4.74 -14.11
C LEU A 96 5.97 5.54 -13.18
N GLY A 97 5.72 5.07 -11.97
CA GLY A 97 4.94 5.80 -10.95
C GLY A 97 5.59 7.14 -10.57
N ILE A 98 6.92 7.15 -10.32
CA ILE A 98 7.68 8.39 -10.08
C ILE A 98 7.54 9.34 -11.26
N LEU A 99 7.64 8.84 -12.49
CA LEU A 99 7.52 9.66 -13.69
C LEU A 99 6.13 10.29 -13.81
N ILE A 100 5.04 9.57 -13.48
CA ILE A 100 3.68 10.13 -13.43
C ILE A 100 3.60 11.27 -12.41
N VAL A 101 4.14 11.08 -11.21
CA VAL A 101 4.13 12.10 -10.16
C VAL A 101 4.93 13.33 -10.59
N ALA A 102 6.13 13.13 -11.15
CA ALA A 102 7.00 14.21 -11.61
C ALA A 102 6.35 15.00 -12.76
N LEU A 103 5.79 14.32 -13.75
CA LEU A 103 5.07 14.99 -14.86
C LEU A 103 3.85 15.75 -14.36
N GLY A 104 3.10 15.22 -13.38
CA GLY A 104 1.99 15.95 -12.76
C GLY A 104 2.44 17.24 -12.09
N ALA A 105 3.57 17.20 -11.38
CA ALA A 105 4.18 18.41 -10.79
C ALA A 105 4.64 19.40 -11.88
N VAL A 106 5.29 18.93 -12.94
CA VAL A 106 5.72 19.78 -14.07
C VAL A 106 4.53 20.45 -14.74
N VAL A 107 3.46 19.71 -15.03
CA VAL A 107 2.24 20.29 -15.63
C VAL A 107 1.64 21.35 -14.70
N THR A 108 1.63 21.12 -13.39
CA THR A 108 1.16 22.09 -12.40
C THR A 108 2.01 23.37 -12.41
N ILE A 109 3.34 23.24 -12.47
CA ILE A 109 4.25 24.39 -12.57
C ILE A 109 4.00 25.18 -13.85
N LEU A 110 3.79 24.49 -14.98
CA LEU A 110 3.49 25.14 -16.25
C LEU A 110 2.17 25.91 -16.19
N ILE A 111 1.10 25.30 -15.64
CA ILE A 111 -0.19 25.96 -15.46
C ILE A 111 -0.05 27.18 -14.54
N TYR A 112 0.63 27.02 -13.38
CA TYR A 112 0.87 28.12 -12.46
C TYR A 112 1.50 29.33 -13.15
N LYS A 113 2.56 29.10 -13.95
CA LYS A 113 3.29 30.17 -14.64
C LYS A 113 2.57 30.76 -15.86
N LEU A 114 1.81 29.94 -16.61
CA LEU A 114 1.17 30.37 -17.85
C LEU A 114 -0.21 30.99 -17.61
N ALA A 115 -0.93 30.52 -16.60
CA ALA A 115 -2.28 30.98 -16.27
C ALA A 115 -2.30 32.02 -15.13
N ASP A 116 -1.14 32.36 -14.55
CA ASP A 116 -0.97 33.33 -13.45
C ASP A 116 -1.95 33.09 -12.29
N ILE A 117 -2.14 31.81 -11.92
CA ILE A 117 -3.03 31.42 -10.81
C ILE A 117 -2.29 31.50 -9.46
N PRO A 118 -3.01 31.83 -8.36
CA PRO A 118 -2.41 31.85 -7.02
C PRO A 118 -1.85 30.48 -6.60
N LEU A 119 -0.82 30.50 -5.75
CA LEU A 119 -0.13 29.28 -5.28
C LEU A 119 -1.08 28.31 -4.57
N ASP A 120 -1.97 28.82 -3.70
CA ASP A 120 -2.98 28.04 -2.98
C ASP A 120 -3.94 27.32 -3.94
N VAL A 121 -4.37 28.00 -5.00
CA VAL A 121 -5.20 27.44 -6.05
C VAL A 121 -4.43 26.37 -6.82
N ALA A 122 -3.19 26.62 -7.23
CA ALA A 122 -2.37 25.65 -7.96
C ALA A 122 -2.16 24.34 -7.17
N LEU A 123 -1.84 24.45 -5.87
CA LEU A 123 -1.70 23.30 -4.98
C LEU A 123 -3.03 22.57 -4.76
N GLY A 124 -4.14 23.29 -4.72
CA GLY A 124 -5.48 22.72 -4.62
C GLY A 124 -5.86 21.92 -5.87
N ILE A 125 -5.69 22.51 -7.06
CA ILE A 125 -5.95 21.83 -8.34
C ILE A 125 -5.07 20.58 -8.48
N TYR A 126 -3.76 20.69 -8.16
CA TYR A 126 -2.86 19.53 -8.18
C TYR A 126 -3.39 18.40 -7.30
N SER A 127 -3.66 18.69 -6.03
CA SER A 127 -4.09 17.67 -5.05
C SER A 127 -5.44 17.03 -5.43
N GLY A 128 -6.37 17.82 -6.00
CA GLY A 128 -7.67 17.35 -6.48
C GLY A 128 -7.55 16.51 -7.74
N ALA A 129 -6.79 16.97 -8.73
CA ALA A 129 -6.56 16.28 -9.99
C ALA A 129 -5.91 14.90 -9.83
N VAL A 130 -5.08 14.74 -8.78
CA VAL A 130 -4.44 13.47 -8.46
C VAL A 130 -5.19 12.66 -7.39
N THR A 131 -6.42 13.08 -7.03
CA THR A 131 -7.30 12.41 -6.06
C THR A 131 -6.66 12.14 -4.69
N ASN A 132 -5.66 12.94 -4.28
CA ASN A 132 -4.87 12.66 -3.09
C ASN A 132 -5.21 13.61 -1.92
N THR A 133 -6.05 13.14 -1.01
CA THR A 133 -6.45 13.89 0.19
C THR A 133 -5.29 14.22 1.15
N PRO A 134 -4.30 13.34 1.41
CA PRO A 134 -3.12 13.71 2.19
C PRO A 134 -2.29 14.84 1.58
N SER A 135 -2.23 14.89 0.25
CA SER A 135 -1.60 15.99 -0.51
C SER A 135 -2.25 17.34 -0.20
N LEU A 136 -3.59 17.38 -0.14
CA LEU A 136 -4.33 18.57 0.28
C LEU A 136 -3.93 19.01 1.69
N GLY A 137 -3.89 18.07 2.65
CA GLY A 137 -3.51 18.38 4.03
C GLY A 137 -2.07 18.91 4.15
N ALA A 138 -1.13 18.28 3.45
CA ALA A 138 0.27 18.72 3.42
C ALA A 138 0.42 20.11 2.78
N GLY A 139 -0.34 20.39 1.73
CA GLY A 139 -0.36 21.71 1.07
C GLY A 139 -0.98 22.79 1.95
N GLN A 140 -2.09 22.51 2.63
CA GLN A 140 -2.68 23.47 3.57
C GLN A 140 -1.75 23.80 4.73
N GLN A 141 -0.99 22.80 5.19
CA GLN A 141 -0.02 23.02 6.25
C GLN A 141 1.13 23.90 5.79
N ILE A 142 1.76 23.63 4.63
CA ILE A 142 2.87 24.49 4.14
C ILE A 142 2.39 25.93 3.88
N LEU A 143 1.18 26.13 3.35
CA LEU A 143 0.59 27.46 3.19
C LEU A 143 0.42 28.16 4.55
N SER A 144 -0.02 27.45 5.58
CA SER A 144 -0.14 27.99 6.92
C SER A 144 1.23 28.41 7.50
N GLU A 145 2.27 27.61 7.30
CA GLU A 145 3.65 27.91 7.73
C GLU A 145 4.25 29.12 6.98
N LEU A 146 3.85 29.31 5.71
CA LEU A 146 4.20 30.48 4.91
C LEU A 146 3.41 31.76 5.28
N GLY A 147 2.54 31.70 6.30
CA GLY A 147 1.70 32.82 6.72
C GLY A 147 0.44 33.03 5.89
N MET A 148 0.12 32.11 4.97
CA MET A 148 -1.03 32.15 4.07
C MET A 148 -2.24 31.36 4.62
N SER A 149 -2.44 31.33 5.94
CA SER A 149 -3.50 30.54 6.57
C SER A 149 -4.91 30.91 6.09
N GLN A 150 -5.13 32.16 5.69
CA GLN A 150 -6.43 32.63 5.19
C GLN A 150 -6.78 32.08 3.80
N THR A 151 -5.80 31.68 3.01
CA THR A 151 -6.00 31.17 1.65
C THR A 151 -6.15 29.64 1.58
N THR A 152 -6.03 28.94 2.71
CA THR A 152 -6.20 27.49 2.78
C THR A 152 -7.60 27.02 2.36
N SER A 153 -8.63 27.88 2.51
CA SER A 153 -9.98 27.62 2.02
C SER A 153 -10.05 27.59 0.49
N ASN A 154 -9.31 28.49 -0.19
CA ASN A 154 -9.23 28.53 -1.66
C ASN A 154 -8.58 27.24 -2.18
N MET A 155 -7.52 26.75 -1.51
CA MET A 155 -6.93 25.45 -1.82
C MET A 155 -7.95 24.31 -1.72
N GLY A 156 -8.81 24.32 -0.68
CA GLY A 156 -9.89 23.35 -0.51
C GLY A 156 -10.95 23.43 -1.62
N MET A 157 -11.32 24.66 -2.04
CA MET A 157 -12.25 24.85 -3.17
C MET A 157 -11.66 24.34 -4.49
N ALA A 158 -10.43 24.72 -4.80
CA ALA A 158 -9.74 24.29 -6.00
C ALA A 158 -9.57 22.76 -6.05
N TYR A 159 -9.27 22.14 -4.91
CA TYR A 159 -9.28 20.69 -4.75
C TYR A 159 -10.66 20.09 -5.09
N ALA A 160 -11.74 20.63 -4.52
CA ALA A 160 -13.09 20.13 -4.73
C ALA A 160 -13.51 20.24 -6.21
N MET A 161 -13.10 21.31 -6.91
CA MET A 161 -13.40 21.50 -8.31
C MET A 161 -12.63 20.51 -9.21
N ALA A 162 -11.36 20.24 -8.92
CA ALA A 162 -10.55 19.32 -9.72
C ALA A 162 -10.81 17.84 -9.44
N TYR A 163 -11.26 17.48 -8.23
CA TYR A 163 -11.37 16.10 -7.77
C TYR A 163 -12.27 15.18 -8.61
N PRO A 164 -13.50 15.57 -9.02
CA PRO A 164 -14.35 14.71 -9.86
C PRO A 164 -13.72 14.37 -11.20
N PHE A 165 -13.02 15.34 -11.79
CA PHE A 165 -12.29 15.12 -13.05
C PHE A 165 -11.03 14.28 -12.84
N GLY A 166 -10.43 14.31 -11.67
CA GLY A 166 -9.35 13.39 -11.29
C GLY A 166 -9.79 11.94 -11.50
N ILE A 167 -10.91 11.54 -10.89
CA ILE A 167 -11.46 10.17 -11.01
C ILE A 167 -11.83 9.86 -12.48
N CYS A 168 -12.64 10.69 -13.10
CA CYS A 168 -13.07 10.49 -14.48
C CYS A 168 -11.88 10.46 -15.46
N GLY A 169 -10.88 11.29 -15.24
CA GLY A 169 -9.67 11.38 -16.06
C GLY A 169 -8.81 10.12 -16.01
N ILE A 170 -8.71 9.48 -14.84
CA ILE A 170 -7.99 8.19 -14.71
C ILE A 170 -8.70 7.12 -15.57
N LEU A 171 -10.01 6.99 -15.42
CA LEU A 171 -10.80 6.02 -16.18
C LEU A 171 -10.78 6.31 -17.69
N LEU A 172 -10.87 7.58 -18.05
CA LEU A 172 -10.76 8.03 -19.44
C LEU A 172 -9.39 7.70 -20.02
N SER A 173 -8.31 7.88 -19.27
CA SER A 173 -6.96 7.51 -19.70
C SER A 173 -6.83 6.01 -19.96
N MET A 174 -7.38 5.16 -19.09
CA MET A 174 -7.43 3.71 -19.31
C MET A 174 -8.20 3.38 -20.59
N TRP A 175 -9.38 3.98 -20.78
CA TRP A 175 -10.20 3.76 -21.96
C TRP A 175 -9.52 4.25 -23.25
N LEU A 176 -8.91 5.45 -23.25
CA LEU A 176 -8.20 6.00 -24.41
C LEU A 176 -7.00 5.14 -24.80
N ILE A 177 -6.21 4.66 -23.85
CA ILE A 177 -5.08 3.75 -24.11
C ILE A 177 -5.59 2.46 -24.73
N ARG A 178 -6.68 1.88 -24.20
CA ARG A 178 -7.30 0.68 -24.76
C ARG A 178 -7.73 0.89 -26.22
N LEU A 179 -8.36 2.02 -26.49
CA LEU A 179 -8.84 2.38 -27.84
C LEU A 179 -7.65 2.59 -28.79
N PHE A 180 -6.64 3.35 -28.37
CA PHE A 180 -5.47 3.69 -29.19
C PHE A 180 -4.67 2.45 -29.60
N PHE A 181 -4.46 1.53 -28.68
CA PHE A 181 -3.73 0.28 -28.93
C PHE A 181 -4.61 -0.89 -29.38
N LYS A 182 -5.92 -0.69 -29.53
CA LYS A 182 -6.92 -1.72 -29.93
C LYS A 182 -6.82 -3.01 -29.09
N ILE A 183 -6.72 -2.87 -27.78
CA ILE A 183 -6.40 -3.96 -26.85
C ILE A 183 -7.60 -4.90 -26.67
N LYS A 184 -7.37 -6.20 -26.87
CA LYS A 184 -8.31 -7.28 -26.57
C LYS A 184 -8.02 -7.83 -25.17
N LEU A 185 -8.95 -7.66 -24.24
CA LEU A 185 -8.76 -7.99 -22.82
C LEU A 185 -8.46 -9.48 -22.58
N ASP A 186 -9.09 -10.38 -23.35
CA ASP A 186 -8.92 -11.82 -23.15
C ASP A 186 -7.51 -12.29 -23.57
N GLU A 187 -6.98 -11.75 -24.66
CA GLU A 187 -5.61 -12.05 -25.12
C GLU A 187 -4.58 -11.49 -24.13
N ASP A 188 -4.81 -10.29 -23.63
CA ASP A 188 -3.91 -9.62 -22.69
C ASP A 188 -3.91 -10.31 -21.31
N ALA A 189 -5.08 -10.78 -20.83
CA ALA A 189 -5.19 -11.56 -19.60
C ALA A 189 -4.50 -12.93 -19.71
N ALA A 190 -4.67 -13.63 -20.83
CA ALA A 190 -4.00 -14.91 -21.08
C ALA A 190 -2.48 -14.76 -21.15
N ASN A 191 -1.98 -13.65 -21.70
CA ASN A 191 -0.56 -13.33 -21.71
C ASN A 191 -0.04 -13.05 -20.29
N PHE A 192 -0.80 -12.33 -19.45
CA PHE A 192 -0.44 -12.12 -18.06
C PHE A 192 -0.36 -13.43 -17.28
N GLU A 193 -1.34 -14.33 -17.45
CA GLU A 193 -1.32 -15.64 -16.79
C GLU A 193 -0.10 -16.48 -17.22
N LYS A 194 0.27 -16.43 -18.51
CA LYS A 194 1.49 -17.09 -19.00
C LYS A 194 2.75 -16.44 -18.43
N GLU A 195 2.82 -15.12 -18.36
CA GLU A 195 3.93 -14.37 -17.78
C GLU A 195 4.00 -14.55 -16.26
N SER A 196 2.87 -14.53 -15.56
CA SER A 196 2.78 -14.74 -14.10
C SER A 196 3.06 -16.20 -13.72
N GLY A 197 2.73 -17.15 -14.59
CA GLY A 197 3.16 -18.54 -14.44
C GLY A 197 4.68 -18.70 -14.48
N HIS A 198 5.39 -17.67 -14.94
CA HIS A 198 6.85 -17.54 -14.92
C HIS A 198 7.32 -16.52 -13.85
N ASP A 199 6.44 -16.16 -12.88
CA ASP A 199 6.81 -15.21 -11.83
C ASP A 199 8.03 -15.73 -11.06
N LYS A 200 9.19 -15.11 -11.34
CA LYS A 200 10.50 -15.50 -10.80
C LYS A 200 10.60 -15.39 -9.28
N GLU A 201 9.59 -14.80 -8.64
CA GLU A 201 9.56 -14.57 -7.19
C GLU A 201 8.50 -15.39 -6.43
N ALA A 202 7.47 -15.94 -7.11
CA ALA A 202 6.51 -16.82 -6.45
C ALA A 202 7.19 -18.13 -6.04
N LEU A 203 7.11 -18.47 -4.75
CA LEU A 203 7.65 -19.73 -4.26
C LEU A 203 6.94 -20.91 -4.92
N LYS A 204 7.71 -21.73 -5.63
CA LYS A 204 7.24 -22.98 -6.23
C LYS A 204 7.70 -24.17 -5.40
N SER A 205 7.07 -25.29 -5.62
CA SER A 205 7.53 -26.57 -5.09
C SER A 205 7.88 -27.52 -6.25
N MET A 206 8.90 -28.35 -6.02
CA MET A 206 9.39 -29.31 -6.99
C MET A 206 9.83 -30.58 -6.25
N SER A 207 9.53 -31.75 -6.79
CA SER A 207 10.02 -33.01 -6.26
C SER A 207 11.14 -33.52 -7.17
N LEU A 208 12.34 -33.69 -6.60
CA LEU A 208 13.53 -34.15 -7.32
C LEU A 208 13.96 -35.52 -6.83
N LYS A 209 14.18 -36.46 -7.74
CA LYS A 209 14.82 -37.74 -7.47
C LYS A 209 16.34 -37.61 -7.53
N VAL A 210 17.01 -38.07 -6.50
CA VAL A 210 18.47 -38.06 -6.44
C VAL A 210 19.03 -39.09 -7.44
N THR A 211 19.59 -38.60 -8.53
CA THR A 211 20.26 -39.42 -9.58
C THR A 211 21.75 -39.12 -9.65
N ASN A 212 22.20 -38.02 -9.04
CA ASN A 212 23.61 -37.66 -8.97
C ASN A 212 24.35 -38.52 -7.95
N THR A 213 25.25 -39.38 -8.43
CA THR A 213 26.02 -40.31 -7.60
C THR A 213 26.95 -39.63 -6.60
N ASN A 214 27.37 -38.39 -6.87
CA ASN A 214 28.22 -37.61 -5.98
C ASN A 214 27.53 -37.19 -4.69
N LEU A 215 26.18 -37.24 -4.64
CA LEU A 215 25.42 -36.87 -3.46
C LEU A 215 25.15 -38.05 -2.51
N ASN A 216 25.53 -39.26 -2.87
CA ASN A 216 25.26 -40.45 -2.09
C ASN A 216 26.06 -40.44 -0.77
N GLY A 217 25.38 -40.37 0.35
CA GLY A 217 25.98 -40.31 1.69
C GLY A 217 26.41 -38.91 2.15
N ILE A 218 26.13 -37.86 1.39
CA ILE A 218 26.40 -36.47 1.78
C ILE A 218 25.25 -35.95 2.64
N HIS A 219 25.57 -35.15 3.65
CA HIS A 219 24.56 -34.49 4.46
C HIS A 219 23.78 -33.43 3.67
N LEU A 220 22.49 -33.30 3.92
CA LEU A 220 21.62 -32.40 3.17
C LEU A 220 22.15 -30.95 3.16
N ILE A 221 22.72 -30.47 4.28
CA ILE A 221 23.25 -29.11 4.40
C ILE A 221 24.54 -28.90 3.60
N GLU A 222 25.26 -29.95 3.27
CA GLU A 222 26.51 -29.87 2.51
C GLU A 222 26.27 -29.79 0.99
N ILE A 223 25.01 -30.01 0.57
CA ILE A 223 24.64 -29.88 -0.85
C ILE A 223 24.58 -28.39 -1.20
N PRO A 224 25.38 -27.93 -2.21
CA PRO A 224 25.35 -26.53 -2.62
C PRO A 224 23.95 -26.05 -3.01
N GLY A 225 23.52 -24.91 -2.50
CA GLY A 225 22.21 -24.34 -2.75
C GLY A 225 21.23 -24.45 -1.58
N PHE A 226 21.45 -25.30 -0.60
CA PHE A 226 20.70 -25.26 0.66
C PHE A 226 21.24 -24.19 1.62
N ASP A 227 22.53 -23.82 1.50
CA ASP A 227 23.12 -22.70 2.26
C ASP A 227 22.74 -21.32 1.73
N ASP A 228 22.39 -21.19 0.43
CA ASP A 228 22.09 -19.92 -0.25
C ASP A 228 20.70 -19.34 0.11
N GLU A 229 20.00 -19.96 1.08
CA GLU A 229 18.71 -19.49 1.61
C GLU A 229 17.56 -19.39 0.58
N ASP A 230 17.76 -19.92 -0.65
CA ASP A 230 16.80 -19.83 -1.76
C ASP A 230 15.82 -21.00 -1.83
N VAL A 231 16.16 -22.13 -1.17
CA VAL A 231 15.41 -23.38 -1.23
C VAL A 231 15.35 -24.09 0.12
N VAL A 232 14.21 -24.63 0.47
CA VAL A 232 13.97 -25.43 1.68
C VAL A 232 13.52 -26.83 1.27
N CYS A 233 14.16 -27.89 1.81
CA CYS A 233 13.68 -29.24 1.69
C CYS A 233 12.63 -29.53 2.79
N SER A 234 11.39 -29.69 2.39
CA SER A 234 10.27 -29.88 3.33
C SER A 234 9.98 -31.33 3.67
N ARG A 235 10.30 -32.25 2.75
CA ARG A 235 10.12 -33.71 2.90
C ARG A 235 11.18 -34.46 2.11
N LEU A 236 11.57 -35.64 2.61
CA LEU A 236 12.39 -36.63 1.93
C LEU A 236 11.65 -37.96 1.94
N LYS A 237 11.48 -38.58 0.78
CA LYS A 237 10.92 -39.93 0.64
C LYS A 237 12.05 -40.89 0.26
N ARG A 238 12.23 -41.94 1.07
CA ARG A 238 13.16 -43.06 0.86
C ARG A 238 12.38 -44.35 0.84
N GLY A 239 12.20 -44.96 -0.33
CA GLY A 239 11.27 -46.07 -0.51
C GLY A 239 9.84 -45.68 -0.10
N GLU A 240 9.28 -46.35 0.86
CA GLU A 240 7.94 -46.03 1.43
C GLU A 240 7.99 -45.05 2.63
N LEU A 241 9.18 -44.83 3.16
CA LEU A 241 9.34 -43.95 4.33
C LEU A 241 9.42 -42.47 3.90
N VAL A 242 8.56 -41.64 4.51
CA VAL A 242 8.59 -40.17 4.36
C VAL A 242 9.02 -39.55 5.68
N ILE A 243 10.06 -38.73 5.61
CA ILE A 243 10.60 -38.02 6.78
C ILE A 243 10.69 -36.52 6.52
N VAL A 244 10.71 -35.73 7.59
CA VAL A 244 11.17 -34.33 7.55
C VAL A 244 12.67 -34.36 7.70
N PRO A 245 13.46 -33.98 6.64
CA PRO A 245 14.90 -34.09 6.71
C PRO A 245 15.46 -33.05 7.66
N LYS A 246 16.53 -33.42 8.38
CA LYS A 246 17.36 -32.54 9.18
C LYS A 246 18.58 -32.12 8.39
N ALA A 247 19.31 -31.12 8.91
CA ALA A 247 20.56 -30.67 8.29
C ALA A 247 21.61 -31.78 8.13
N ASP A 248 21.66 -32.69 9.09
CA ASP A 248 22.54 -33.87 9.16
C ASP A 248 21.93 -35.14 8.54
N THR A 249 20.84 -35.03 7.77
CA THR A 249 20.26 -36.18 7.08
C THR A 249 21.09 -36.53 5.88
N ASP A 250 21.59 -37.78 5.84
CA ASP A 250 22.30 -38.33 4.67
C ASP A 250 21.33 -38.48 3.51
N VAL A 251 21.74 -38.00 2.34
CA VAL A 251 21.02 -38.19 1.09
C VAL A 251 21.52 -39.44 0.41
N GLN A 252 20.63 -40.26 -0.16
CA GLN A 252 20.93 -41.49 -0.84
C GLN A 252 20.41 -41.48 -2.28
N LEU A 253 21.08 -42.24 -3.15
CA LEU A 253 20.58 -42.44 -4.51
C LEU A 253 19.17 -43.01 -4.51
N GLY A 254 18.27 -42.40 -5.30
CA GLY A 254 16.89 -42.77 -5.40
C GLY A 254 15.96 -42.10 -4.38
N ASP A 255 16.51 -41.35 -3.41
CA ASP A 255 15.67 -40.49 -2.53
C ASP A 255 14.91 -39.45 -3.35
N ILE A 256 13.72 -39.09 -2.89
CA ILE A 256 12.93 -38.02 -3.49
C ILE A 256 12.86 -36.86 -2.51
N LEU A 257 13.40 -35.73 -2.91
CA LEU A 257 13.42 -34.50 -2.13
C LEU A 257 12.29 -33.57 -2.59
N HIS A 258 11.38 -33.20 -1.69
CA HIS A 258 10.36 -32.20 -1.98
C HIS A 258 10.84 -30.83 -1.52
N LEU A 259 11.17 -30.00 -2.53
CA LEU A 259 11.79 -28.69 -2.36
C LEU A 259 10.76 -27.56 -2.51
N VAL A 260 10.93 -26.49 -1.76
CA VAL A 260 10.18 -25.25 -1.86
C VAL A 260 11.17 -24.11 -1.94
N GLY A 261 11.04 -23.27 -2.96
CA GLY A 261 12.00 -22.19 -3.17
C GLY A 261 11.61 -21.26 -4.32
N ASN A 262 12.45 -20.28 -4.57
CA ASN A 262 12.32 -19.47 -5.76
C ASN A 262 12.66 -20.27 -7.04
N PRO A 263 12.12 -19.92 -8.22
CA PRO A 263 12.33 -20.69 -9.44
C PRO A 263 13.81 -20.82 -9.87
N GLU A 264 14.66 -19.83 -9.56
CA GLU A 264 16.09 -19.87 -9.88
C GLU A 264 16.82 -20.87 -8.98
N GLY A 265 16.53 -20.85 -7.68
CA GLY A 265 17.06 -21.81 -6.71
C GLY A 265 16.61 -23.24 -7.03
N LEU A 266 15.31 -23.45 -7.33
CA LEU A 266 14.82 -24.78 -7.74
C LEU A 266 15.47 -25.28 -9.02
N LYS A 267 15.71 -24.40 -10.00
CA LYS A 267 16.41 -24.76 -11.24
C LYS A 267 17.89 -25.16 -10.99
N LYS A 268 18.59 -24.47 -10.08
CA LYS A 268 19.93 -24.85 -9.63
C LYS A 268 19.91 -26.23 -8.98
N MET A 269 18.95 -26.45 -8.06
CA MET A 269 18.81 -27.74 -7.36
C MET A 269 18.48 -28.89 -8.31
N HIS A 270 17.67 -28.65 -9.34
CA HIS A 270 17.39 -29.63 -10.39
C HIS A 270 18.68 -30.08 -11.10
N LEU A 271 19.60 -29.16 -11.44
CA LEU A 271 20.89 -29.49 -12.05
C LEU A 271 21.81 -30.25 -11.11
N ILE A 272 21.74 -30.01 -9.80
CA ILE A 272 22.63 -30.63 -8.80
C ILE A 272 22.11 -32.00 -8.38
N ILE A 273 20.79 -32.13 -8.12
CA ILE A 273 20.19 -33.31 -7.49
C ILE A 273 19.85 -34.38 -8.53
N GLY A 274 19.20 -34.01 -9.63
CA GLY A 274 18.81 -34.96 -10.67
C GLY A 274 17.44 -34.69 -11.27
N GLU A 275 16.64 -35.73 -11.48
CA GLU A 275 15.42 -35.68 -12.28
C GLU A 275 14.20 -35.16 -11.52
N GLU A 276 13.38 -34.32 -12.18
CA GLU A 276 12.07 -33.93 -11.67
C GLU A 276 11.08 -35.09 -11.78
N VAL A 277 10.35 -35.35 -10.70
CA VAL A 277 9.32 -36.40 -10.62
C VAL A 277 7.99 -35.78 -10.21
N ASP A 278 6.94 -36.11 -10.97
CA ASP A 278 5.59 -35.66 -10.66
C ASP A 278 4.95 -36.60 -9.63
N ILE A 279 5.18 -36.30 -8.34
CA ILE A 279 4.61 -37.05 -7.24
C ILE A 279 3.65 -36.13 -6.47
N PRO A 280 2.37 -36.50 -6.34
CA PRO A 280 1.41 -35.72 -5.57
C PRO A 280 1.86 -35.53 -4.11
N VAL A 281 1.81 -34.29 -3.61
CA VAL A 281 2.20 -33.96 -2.21
C VAL A 281 1.42 -34.82 -1.20
N ALA A 282 0.18 -35.21 -1.53
CA ALA A 282 -0.64 -36.11 -0.72
C ALA A 282 0.02 -37.50 -0.54
N SER A 283 0.73 -38.04 -1.55
CA SER A 283 1.45 -39.32 -1.45
C SER A 283 2.74 -39.20 -0.62
N LEU A 284 3.19 -37.98 -0.34
CA LEU A 284 4.33 -37.67 0.53
C LEU A 284 3.91 -37.32 1.96
N SER A 285 2.63 -37.50 2.32
CA SER A 285 2.13 -37.06 3.62
C SER A 285 2.39 -38.07 4.76
N GLY A 286 2.18 -39.36 4.58
CA GLY A 286 2.37 -40.33 5.66
C GLY A 286 1.88 -39.81 7.02
N GLU A 287 2.73 -39.86 8.05
CA GLU A 287 2.49 -39.25 9.36
C GLU A 287 2.80 -37.72 9.38
N ILE A 288 3.28 -37.16 8.25
CA ILE A 288 3.70 -35.78 8.15
C ILE A 288 2.53 -34.91 7.68
N ARG A 289 2.23 -33.89 8.48
CA ARG A 289 1.19 -32.89 8.21
C ARG A 289 1.81 -31.53 7.92
N SER A 290 1.15 -30.77 7.06
CA SER A 290 1.44 -29.35 6.83
C SER A 290 0.31 -28.49 7.37
N GLU A 291 0.64 -27.45 8.13
CA GLU A 291 -0.33 -26.53 8.71
C GLU A 291 0.09 -25.07 8.56
N ARG A 292 -0.92 -24.20 8.34
CA ARG A 292 -0.71 -22.74 8.34
C ARG A 292 -0.89 -22.21 9.74
N VAL A 293 0.18 -21.66 10.31
CA VAL A 293 0.25 -21.22 11.70
C VAL A 293 0.53 -19.73 11.74
N VAL A 294 -0.28 -19.00 12.48
CA VAL A 294 -0.10 -17.55 12.63
C VAL A 294 0.75 -17.24 13.87
N VAL A 295 1.75 -16.39 13.70
CA VAL A 295 2.61 -15.92 14.79
C VAL A 295 1.83 -14.96 15.68
N THR A 296 1.47 -15.42 16.89
CA THR A 296 0.68 -14.63 17.86
C THR A 296 1.24 -14.69 19.29
N ASN A 297 2.31 -15.46 19.52
CA ASN A 297 2.96 -15.53 20.82
C ASN A 297 4.01 -14.41 20.93
N GLU A 298 3.80 -13.48 21.85
CA GLU A 298 4.68 -12.35 22.11
C GLU A 298 6.13 -12.75 22.44
N LYS A 299 6.34 -13.95 22.99
CA LYS A 299 7.67 -14.45 23.38
C LYS A 299 8.57 -14.76 22.18
N VAL A 300 8.00 -14.95 20.99
CA VAL A 300 8.76 -15.26 19.75
C VAL A 300 8.95 -14.05 18.85
N LEU A 301 8.25 -12.95 19.12
CA LEU A 301 8.32 -11.73 18.30
C LEU A 301 9.73 -11.11 18.34
N GLY A 302 10.21 -10.68 17.18
CA GLY A 302 11.55 -10.11 17.01
C GLY A 302 12.70 -11.12 17.15
N LYS A 303 12.41 -12.41 17.40
CA LYS A 303 13.43 -13.46 17.48
C LYS A 303 13.65 -14.08 16.09
N GLN A 304 14.89 -14.43 15.81
CA GLN A 304 15.25 -15.19 14.61
C GLN A 304 14.80 -16.64 14.75
N ILE A 305 14.39 -17.26 13.64
CA ILE A 305 13.92 -18.65 13.59
C ILE A 305 14.94 -19.61 14.23
N ARG A 306 16.24 -19.41 13.99
CA ARG A 306 17.31 -20.23 14.57
C ARG A 306 17.29 -20.24 16.11
N HIS A 307 16.95 -19.12 16.74
CA HIS A 307 16.93 -19.02 18.21
C HIS A 307 15.73 -19.73 18.85
N LEU A 308 14.71 -20.06 18.06
CA LEU A 308 13.53 -20.79 18.54
C LEU A 308 13.76 -22.30 18.55
N GLY A 309 14.76 -22.79 17.82
CA GLY A 309 15.10 -24.20 17.77
C GLY A 309 13.96 -25.08 17.23
N ILE A 310 13.04 -24.55 16.41
CA ILE A 310 11.85 -25.25 15.94
C ILE A 310 12.24 -26.54 15.23
N HIS A 311 13.22 -26.46 14.34
CA HIS A 311 13.69 -27.61 13.60
C HIS A 311 14.44 -28.62 14.49
N GLN A 312 15.34 -28.15 15.34
CA GLN A 312 16.19 -29.01 16.18
C GLN A 312 15.40 -29.70 17.32
N LYS A 313 14.47 -28.98 17.97
CA LYS A 313 13.70 -29.50 19.11
C LYS A 313 12.49 -30.34 18.68
N TYR A 314 11.83 -29.93 17.59
CA TYR A 314 10.55 -30.50 17.20
C TYR A 314 10.61 -31.23 15.85
N GLY A 315 11.73 -31.20 15.12
CA GLY A 315 11.82 -31.80 13.79
C GLY A 315 10.77 -31.20 12.82
N VAL A 316 10.41 -29.92 13.00
CA VAL A 316 9.43 -29.21 12.19
C VAL A 316 10.14 -28.22 11.29
N VAL A 317 9.83 -28.25 10.00
CA VAL A 317 10.37 -27.33 9.00
C VAL A 317 9.35 -26.25 8.71
N ILE A 318 9.80 -25.00 8.62
CA ILE A 318 9.01 -23.88 8.13
C ILE A 318 9.32 -23.74 6.64
N SER A 319 8.40 -24.14 5.78
CA SER A 319 8.64 -24.19 4.32
C SER A 319 8.35 -22.86 3.62
N ARG A 320 7.44 -22.05 4.16
CA ARG A 320 7.06 -20.74 3.65
C ARG A 320 6.69 -19.80 4.79
N LEU A 321 6.92 -18.52 4.59
CA LEU A 321 6.47 -17.43 5.44
C LEU A 321 5.69 -16.42 4.59
N ASN A 322 4.45 -16.12 4.95
CA ASN A 322 3.71 -15.03 4.35
C ASN A 322 3.65 -13.86 5.33
N ARG A 323 4.16 -12.71 4.92
CA ARG A 323 4.13 -11.45 5.67
C ARG A 323 3.43 -10.38 4.85
N ALA A 324 2.29 -9.92 5.35
CA ALA A 324 1.49 -8.89 4.69
C ALA A 324 1.18 -9.19 3.21
N GLY A 325 0.90 -10.46 2.87
CA GLY A 325 0.61 -10.90 1.52
C GLY A 325 1.83 -11.27 0.66
N VAL A 326 3.06 -11.01 1.13
CA VAL A 326 4.29 -11.39 0.42
C VAL A 326 4.78 -12.75 0.92
N GLU A 327 4.93 -13.73 0.02
CA GLU A 327 5.55 -15.02 0.34
C GLU A 327 7.08 -14.93 0.29
N LEU A 328 7.72 -15.45 1.34
CA LEU A 328 9.17 -15.46 1.51
C LEU A 328 9.64 -16.89 1.83
N VAL A 329 10.85 -17.25 1.37
CA VAL A 329 11.57 -18.41 1.90
C VAL A 329 12.06 -18.04 3.30
N PRO A 330 11.65 -18.76 4.36
CA PRO A 330 12.14 -18.49 5.70
C PRO A 330 13.56 -19.00 5.86
N THR A 331 14.45 -18.13 6.30
CA THR A 331 15.85 -18.45 6.59
C THR A 331 16.08 -18.57 8.09
N ALA A 332 17.21 -19.10 8.49
CA ALA A 332 17.61 -19.17 9.91
C ALA A 332 17.67 -17.78 10.56
N HIS A 333 17.98 -16.74 9.79
CA HIS A 333 18.09 -15.33 10.22
C HIS A 333 16.77 -14.56 10.13
N THR A 334 15.73 -15.15 9.56
CA THR A 334 14.41 -14.48 9.47
C THR A 334 13.85 -14.23 10.86
N THR A 335 13.57 -12.96 11.17
CA THR A 335 12.91 -12.54 12.42
C THR A 335 11.40 -12.67 12.28
N LEU A 336 10.75 -13.28 13.28
CA LEU A 336 9.29 -13.43 13.29
C LEU A 336 8.61 -12.13 13.74
N GLN A 337 7.53 -11.77 13.04
CA GLN A 337 6.68 -10.63 13.37
C GLN A 337 5.27 -11.10 13.71
N PHE A 338 4.53 -10.29 14.47
CA PHE A 338 3.13 -10.57 14.76
C PHE A 338 2.31 -10.58 13.46
N GLY A 339 1.48 -11.60 13.29
CA GLY A 339 0.68 -11.77 12.09
C GLY A 339 1.36 -12.49 10.92
N ASP A 340 2.65 -12.83 11.01
CA ASP A 340 3.29 -13.71 10.02
C ASP A 340 2.54 -15.04 9.95
N VAL A 341 2.29 -15.55 8.74
CA VAL A 341 1.70 -16.86 8.50
C VAL A 341 2.80 -17.83 8.06
N LEU A 342 3.10 -18.80 8.93
CA LEU A 342 4.11 -19.83 8.69
C LEU A 342 3.46 -21.08 8.13
N HIS A 343 4.02 -21.66 7.07
CA HIS A 343 3.68 -23.01 6.62
C HIS A 343 4.65 -23.99 7.30
N MET A 344 4.17 -24.67 8.32
CA MET A 344 4.93 -25.59 9.15
C MET A 344 4.66 -27.03 8.73
N VAL A 345 5.71 -27.83 8.57
CA VAL A 345 5.66 -29.24 8.15
C VAL A 345 6.35 -30.10 9.19
N GLY A 346 5.65 -31.13 9.69
CA GLY A 346 6.15 -32.01 10.74
C GLY A 346 5.23 -33.17 11.04
N LYS A 347 5.67 -34.10 11.92
CA LYS A 347 4.79 -35.16 12.44
C LYS A 347 3.67 -34.56 13.29
N THR A 348 2.45 -35.10 13.16
CA THR A 348 1.23 -34.51 13.73
C THR A 348 1.34 -34.15 15.21
N ASP A 349 1.83 -35.08 16.03
CA ASP A 349 1.90 -34.89 17.50
C ASP A 349 2.92 -33.81 17.89
N ILE A 350 4.05 -33.79 17.21
CA ILE A 350 5.15 -32.85 17.47
C ILE A 350 4.83 -31.48 16.87
N LEU A 351 4.15 -31.45 15.73
CA LEU A 351 3.72 -30.23 15.07
C LEU A 351 2.82 -29.37 16.00
N ASN A 352 1.88 -30.02 16.72
CA ASN A 352 1.02 -29.33 17.69
C ASN A 352 1.84 -28.66 18.83
N GLN A 353 2.92 -29.28 19.29
CA GLN A 353 3.81 -28.67 20.27
C GLN A 353 4.55 -27.47 19.71
N ALA A 354 5.08 -27.56 18.49
CA ALA A 354 5.73 -26.45 17.81
C ALA A 354 4.74 -25.29 17.55
N ILE A 355 3.49 -25.59 17.18
CA ILE A 355 2.41 -24.59 17.00
C ILE A 355 2.15 -23.84 18.31
N SER A 356 2.16 -24.50 19.45
CA SER A 356 1.94 -23.85 20.75
C SER A 356 3.03 -22.83 21.08
N VAL A 357 4.27 -23.04 20.61
CA VAL A 357 5.37 -22.07 20.76
C VAL A 357 5.14 -20.84 19.89
N ILE A 358 4.64 -21.02 18.68
CA ILE A 358 4.36 -19.94 17.72
C ILE A 358 3.09 -19.16 18.10
N GLY A 359 2.08 -19.88 18.64
CA GLY A 359 0.86 -19.29 19.21
C GLY A 359 -0.42 -19.65 18.47
N ASN A 360 -0.56 -19.39 17.17
CA ASN A 360 -1.72 -19.66 16.30
C ASN A 360 -3.09 -19.16 16.83
N ALA A 361 -3.11 -18.12 17.66
CA ALA A 361 -4.33 -17.56 18.23
C ALA A 361 -4.94 -16.53 17.28
N LYS A 362 -5.69 -16.97 16.26
CA LYS A 362 -6.29 -16.09 15.24
C LYS A 362 -7.14 -14.96 15.82
N GLN A 363 -7.76 -15.17 16.99
CA GLN A 363 -8.54 -14.12 17.68
C GLN A 363 -7.67 -12.93 18.11
N LYS A 364 -6.38 -13.14 18.42
CA LYS A 364 -5.46 -12.04 18.74
C LYS A 364 -5.21 -11.11 17.54
N LEU A 365 -5.34 -11.61 16.31
CA LEU A 365 -5.24 -10.79 15.10
C LEU A 365 -6.38 -9.76 14.96
N LEU A 366 -7.48 -9.95 15.68
CA LEU A 366 -8.62 -9.04 15.68
C LEU A 366 -8.50 -7.96 16.76
N GLN A 367 -7.53 -8.08 17.67
CA GLN A 367 -7.32 -7.12 18.76
C GLN A 367 -6.39 -5.99 18.33
N VAL A 368 -6.81 -4.78 18.55
CA VAL A 368 -5.99 -3.58 18.32
C VAL A 368 -5.21 -3.26 19.59
N GLN A 369 -3.90 -3.14 19.47
CA GLN A 369 -3.09 -2.55 20.52
C GLN A 369 -3.05 -1.03 20.36
N MET A 370 -3.81 -0.31 21.18
CA MET A 370 -3.89 1.15 21.09
C MET A 370 -2.60 1.85 21.55
N LEU A 371 -1.86 1.26 22.49
CA LEU A 371 -0.63 1.87 23.02
C LEU A 371 0.43 2.11 21.92
N PRO A 372 0.81 1.14 21.06
CA PRO A 372 1.70 1.39 19.93
C PRO A 372 1.18 2.45 18.96
N VAL A 373 -0.14 2.53 18.75
CA VAL A 373 -0.75 3.53 17.86
C VAL A 373 -0.49 4.94 18.39
N PHE A 374 -0.79 5.20 19.66
CA PHE A 374 -0.57 6.53 20.26
C PHE A 374 0.90 6.89 20.38
N ILE A 375 1.78 5.92 20.70
CA ILE A 375 3.24 6.14 20.67
C ILE A 375 3.69 6.53 19.27
N GLY A 376 3.23 5.80 18.24
CA GLY A 376 3.59 6.09 16.86
C GLY A 376 3.08 7.45 16.37
N ILE A 377 1.85 7.82 16.71
CA ILE A 377 1.29 9.15 16.42
C ILE A 377 2.13 10.24 17.11
N GLY A 378 2.41 10.09 18.40
CA GLY A 378 3.22 11.06 19.15
C GLY A 378 4.61 11.25 18.57
N LEU A 379 5.32 10.14 18.26
CA LEU A 379 6.62 10.19 17.58
C LEU A 379 6.52 10.82 16.19
N GLY A 380 5.42 10.55 15.47
CA GLY A 380 5.17 11.12 14.15
C GLY A 380 5.00 12.63 14.20
N VAL A 381 4.21 13.14 15.14
CA VAL A 381 4.01 14.58 15.34
C VAL A 381 5.33 15.24 15.75
N LEU A 382 6.10 14.62 16.66
CA LEU A 382 7.42 15.12 17.06
C LEU A 382 8.37 15.20 15.86
N LEU A 383 8.50 14.13 15.07
CA LEU A 383 9.33 14.12 13.86
C LEU A 383 8.85 15.16 12.85
N GLY A 384 7.52 15.26 12.67
CA GLY A 384 6.91 16.23 11.75
C GLY A 384 7.16 17.68 12.14
N SER A 385 7.39 17.95 13.42
CA SER A 385 7.62 19.29 13.96
C SER A 385 9.09 19.73 13.88
N ILE A 386 10.03 18.84 13.53
CA ILE A 386 11.45 19.17 13.42
C ILE A 386 11.67 20.12 12.22
N PRO A 387 12.22 21.33 12.46
CA PRO A 387 12.47 22.29 11.38
C PRO A 387 13.75 21.93 10.61
N PHE A 388 13.67 21.93 9.29
CA PHE A 388 14.81 21.83 8.37
C PHE A 388 15.01 23.15 7.64
N TYR A 389 16.18 23.76 7.78
CA TYR A 389 16.51 25.02 7.13
C TYR A 389 17.11 24.76 5.75
N ILE A 390 16.46 25.26 4.71
CA ILE A 390 16.98 25.24 3.34
C ILE A 390 17.47 26.66 3.00
N PRO A 391 18.74 26.84 2.59
CA PRO A 391 19.24 28.14 2.18
C PRO A 391 18.40 28.76 1.05
N GLY A 392 17.99 30.03 1.21
CA GLY A 392 17.15 30.71 0.24
C GLY A 392 15.64 30.53 0.40
N PHE A 393 15.19 29.71 1.35
CA PHE A 393 13.76 29.57 1.66
C PHE A 393 13.38 30.38 2.91
N PRO A 394 12.24 31.14 2.89
CA PRO A 394 11.93 32.12 3.94
C PRO A 394 11.54 31.49 5.28
N VAL A 395 11.14 30.24 5.30
CA VAL A 395 10.71 29.51 6.51
C VAL A 395 11.43 28.17 6.63
N ALA A 396 11.57 27.69 7.85
CA ALA A 396 12.07 26.35 8.09
C ALA A 396 11.03 25.32 7.63
N LEU A 397 11.43 24.41 6.76
CA LEU A 397 10.57 23.34 6.31
C LEU A 397 10.40 22.29 7.40
N LYS A 398 9.23 21.74 7.49
CA LYS A 398 8.88 20.64 8.38
C LYS A 398 8.21 19.54 7.57
N LEU A 399 8.37 18.29 7.98
CA LEU A 399 7.57 17.20 7.40
C LEU A 399 6.09 17.37 7.70
N GLY A 400 5.77 18.07 8.77
CA GLY A 400 4.43 18.43 9.16
C GLY A 400 3.59 17.29 9.71
N LEU A 401 2.32 17.59 9.99
CA LEU A 401 1.36 16.65 10.55
C LEU A 401 0.91 15.56 9.54
N ALA A 402 1.21 15.73 8.26
CA ALA A 402 1.00 14.71 7.24
C ALA A 402 2.25 13.83 7.04
N GLY A 403 3.43 14.46 6.86
CA GLY A 403 4.66 13.74 6.52
C GLY A 403 5.27 13.01 7.70
N GLY A 404 5.34 13.63 8.87
CA GLY A 404 5.96 13.04 10.07
C GLY A 404 5.28 11.73 10.51
N PRO A 405 3.96 11.72 10.75
CA PRO A 405 3.24 10.49 11.10
C PRO A 405 3.33 9.41 10.03
N LEU A 406 3.35 9.77 8.74
CA LEU A 406 3.53 8.79 7.67
C LEU A 406 4.91 8.11 7.76
N VAL A 407 5.98 8.89 7.85
CA VAL A 407 7.36 8.36 7.90
C VAL A 407 7.55 7.45 9.11
N VAL A 408 7.12 7.91 10.29
CA VAL A 408 7.19 7.10 11.51
C VAL A 408 6.38 5.81 11.39
N ALA A 409 5.17 5.88 10.86
CA ALA A 409 4.33 4.70 10.66
C ALA A 409 4.96 3.70 9.69
N LEU A 410 5.55 4.15 8.58
CA LEU A 410 6.29 3.30 7.63
C LEU A 410 7.47 2.58 8.30
N ILE A 411 8.25 3.31 9.11
CA ILE A 411 9.41 2.76 9.83
C ILE A 411 8.95 1.74 10.87
N LEU A 412 7.97 2.08 11.71
CA LEU A 412 7.46 1.21 12.77
C LEU A 412 6.80 -0.06 12.22
N ALA A 413 6.04 0.07 11.12
CA ALA A 413 5.43 -1.07 10.45
C ALA A 413 6.48 -2.01 9.83
N ARG A 414 7.63 -1.47 9.36
CA ARG A 414 8.76 -2.29 8.90
C ARG A 414 9.47 -2.99 10.05
N ILE A 415 9.71 -2.30 11.16
CA ILE A 415 10.32 -2.90 12.37
C ILE A 415 9.41 -4.00 12.92
N GLY A 416 8.09 -3.79 12.87
CA GLY A 416 7.06 -4.73 13.27
C GLY A 416 6.88 -4.82 14.78
N SER A 417 7.94 -5.08 15.56
CA SER A 417 7.85 -5.18 17.02
C SER A 417 9.13 -4.74 17.73
N ILE A 418 8.97 -4.09 18.87
CA ILE A 418 10.05 -3.74 19.81
C ILE A 418 9.62 -4.24 21.20
N GLY A 419 10.27 -5.30 21.69
CA GLY A 419 9.90 -5.95 22.93
C GLY A 419 8.47 -6.50 22.90
N LYS A 420 7.60 -5.99 23.78
CA LYS A 420 6.18 -6.40 23.84
C LYS A 420 5.25 -5.51 22.98
N LEU A 421 5.76 -4.42 22.45
CA LEU A 421 5.01 -3.53 21.58
C LEU A 421 5.13 -4.02 20.13
N TYR A 422 4.00 -4.13 19.44
CA TYR A 422 4.00 -4.47 18.02
C TYR A 422 3.08 -3.53 17.24
N TRP A 423 3.61 -3.07 16.11
CA TRP A 423 2.92 -2.15 15.20
C TRP A 423 2.20 -2.93 14.10
N PHE A 424 1.29 -3.77 14.55
CA PHE A 424 0.33 -4.47 13.69
C PHE A 424 -1.06 -3.95 13.99
N MET A 425 -1.81 -3.63 12.96
CA MET A 425 -3.21 -3.22 13.08
C MET A 425 -4.06 -4.16 12.22
N PRO A 426 -5.12 -4.77 12.80
CA PRO A 426 -6.07 -5.56 12.01
C PRO A 426 -6.59 -4.76 10.82
N PRO A 427 -6.73 -5.35 9.61
CA PRO A 427 -7.17 -4.61 8.43
C PRO A 427 -8.50 -3.86 8.62
N SER A 428 -9.47 -4.48 9.32
CA SER A 428 -10.77 -3.85 9.62
C SER A 428 -10.63 -2.62 10.53
N ALA A 429 -9.80 -2.70 11.56
CA ALA A 429 -9.56 -1.59 12.47
C ALA A 429 -8.77 -0.46 11.78
N ASN A 430 -7.77 -0.82 10.97
CA ASN A 430 -7.02 0.13 10.17
C ASN A 430 -7.93 0.90 9.21
N LEU A 431 -8.81 0.17 8.50
CA LEU A 431 -9.79 0.77 7.59
C LEU A 431 -10.73 1.73 8.34
N ALA A 432 -11.29 1.29 9.47
CA ALA A 432 -12.22 2.12 10.25
C ALA A 432 -11.56 3.42 10.74
N LEU A 433 -10.36 3.35 11.33
CA LEU A 433 -9.64 4.53 11.79
C LEU A 433 -9.24 5.46 10.64
N ARG A 434 -8.84 4.88 9.50
CA ARG A 434 -8.54 5.63 8.28
C ARG A 434 -9.76 6.38 7.77
N GLU A 435 -10.90 5.70 7.68
CA GLU A 435 -12.16 6.31 7.21
C GLU A 435 -12.65 7.42 8.14
N ILE A 436 -12.59 7.21 9.44
CA ILE A 436 -12.91 8.25 10.42
C ILE A 436 -12.00 9.47 10.21
N GLY A 437 -10.68 9.25 10.07
CA GLY A 437 -9.73 10.33 9.83
C GLY A 437 -10.05 11.13 8.55
N ILE A 438 -10.30 10.44 7.43
CA ILE A 438 -10.65 11.07 6.15
C ILE A 438 -11.95 11.84 6.26
N VAL A 439 -12.99 11.24 6.84
CA VAL A 439 -14.33 11.87 7.00
C VAL A 439 -14.21 13.15 7.81
N LEU A 440 -13.53 13.12 8.95
CA LEU A 440 -13.33 14.29 9.79
C LEU A 440 -12.56 15.40 9.05
N PHE A 441 -11.47 15.04 8.40
CA PHE A 441 -10.66 15.99 7.63
C PHE A 441 -11.47 16.63 6.49
N LEU A 442 -12.11 15.83 5.63
CA LEU A 442 -12.87 16.32 4.49
C LEU A 442 -14.13 17.11 4.89
N ALA A 443 -14.79 16.73 5.98
CA ALA A 443 -15.93 17.47 6.50
C ALA A 443 -15.54 18.91 6.87
N VAL A 444 -14.41 19.07 7.57
CA VAL A 444 -13.90 20.40 7.92
C VAL A 444 -13.47 21.19 6.69
N VAL A 445 -12.74 20.56 5.77
CA VAL A 445 -12.33 21.22 4.52
C VAL A 445 -13.56 21.69 3.74
N GLY A 446 -14.58 20.85 3.61
CA GLY A 446 -15.82 21.20 2.93
C GLY A 446 -16.56 22.37 3.60
N LEU A 447 -16.66 22.35 4.95
CA LEU A 447 -17.27 23.44 5.71
C LEU A 447 -16.51 24.76 5.56
N LYS A 448 -15.19 24.76 5.54
CA LYS A 448 -14.35 25.96 5.35
C LYS A 448 -14.41 26.51 3.92
N SER A 449 -14.56 25.63 2.92
CA SER A 449 -14.49 25.99 1.49
C SER A 449 -15.86 26.30 0.88
N GLY A 450 -16.96 25.88 1.52
CA GLY A 450 -18.27 25.87 0.87
C GLY A 450 -18.98 27.21 0.79
N GLY A 451 -18.62 28.20 1.63
CA GLY A 451 -19.31 29.50 1.66
C GLY A 451 -19.25 30.28 0.35
N SER A 452 -18.12 30.20 -0.37
CA SER A 452 -17.89 30.86 -1.68
C SER A 452 -17.82 29.89 -2.86
N PHE A 453 -18.06 28.60 -2.65
CA PHE A 453 -17.87 27.58 -3.70
C PHE A 453 -18.79 27.80 -4.92
N VAL A 454 -20.08 28.04 -4.67
CA VAL A 454 -21.06 28.24 -5.76
C VAL A 454 -20.73 29.51 -6.56
N ASP A 455 -20.38 30.59 -5.85
CA ASP A 455 -20.02 31.86 -6.49
C ASP A 455 -18.75 31.71 -7.33
N THR A 456 -17.72 31.03 -6.81
CA THR A 456 -16.48 30.75 -7.55
C THR A 456 -16.74 29.87 -8.78
N LEU A 457 -17.67 28.91 -8.69
CA LEU A 457 -18.02 28.04 -9.80
C LEU A 457 -18.78 28.78 -10.91
N THR A 458 -19.74 29.65 -10.54
CA THR A 458 -20.67 30.29 -11.49
C THR A 458 -20.16 31.63 -12.03
N ASN A 459 -19.56 32.43 -11.17
CA ASN A 459 -19.13 33.80 -11.45
C ASN A 459 -17.61 33.99 -11.45
N GLY A 460 -16.86 33.00 -10.94
CA GLY A 460 -15.41 33.02 -10.84
C GLY A 460 -14.70 32.07 -11.80
N SER A 461 -13.42 31.76 -11.52
CA SER A 461 -12.55 30.91 -12.33
C SER A 461 -12.72 29.41 -12.06
N GLY A 462 -13.78 28.96 -11.41
CA GLY A 462 -13.97 27.56 -11.01
C GLY A 462 -13.96 26.57 -12.18
N LEU A 463 -14.58 26.92 -13.32
CA LEU A 463 -14.57 26.10 -14.54
C LEU A 463 -13.17 26.00 -15.17
N GLU A 464 -12.38 27.08 -15.10
CA GLU A 464 -10.98 27.07 -15.55
C GLU A 464 -10.14 26.12 -14.67
N TRP A 465 -10.33 26.15 -13.34
CA TRP A 465 -9.65 25.25 -12.41
C TRP A 465 -9.96 23.78 -12.69
N MET A 466 -11.22 23.49 -13.04
CA MET A 466 -11.62 22.15 -13.50
C MET A 466 -10.87 21.77 -14.76
N GLY A 467 -10.76 22.68 -15.74
CA GLY A 467 -10.01 22.49 -16.98
C GLY A 467 -8.52 22.20 -16.71
N TYR A 468 -7.89 22.97 -15.84
CA TYR A 468 -6.50 22.74 -15.45
C TYR A 468 -6.31 21.37 -14.78
N GLY A 469 -7.26 20.95 -13.94
CA GLY A 469 -7.27 19.61 -13.33
C GLY A 469 -7.24 18.49 -14.36
N ILE A 470 -7.99 18.63 -15.48
CA ILE A 470 -7.99 17.65 -16.57
C ILE A 470 -6.57 17.45 -17.14
N PHE A 471 -5.84 18.54 -17.39
CA PHE A 471 -4.47 18.45 -17.92
C PHE A 471 -3.51 17.80 -16.93
N ILE A 472 -3.59 18.15 -15.64
CA ILE A 472 -2.74 17.56 -14.58
C ILE A 472 -3.00 16.05 -14.45
N THR A 473 -4.23 15.58 -14.72
CA THR A 473 -4.57 14.14 -14.69
C THR A 473 -4.17 13.46 -16.00
N LEU A 474 -4.69 13.93 -17.14
CA LEU A 474 -4.60 13.20 -18.43
C LEU A 474 -3.18 13.19 -18.99
N VAL A 475 -2.46 14.32 -18.96
CA VAL A 475 -1.16 14.43 -19.64
C VAL A 475 -0.15 13.43 -19.08
N PRO A 476 0.10 13.36 -17.76
CA PRO A 476 1.03 12.38 -17.19
C PRO A 476 0.60 10.94 -17.46
N LEU A 477 -0.70 10.63 -17.28
CA LEU A 477 -1.20 9.27 -17.44
C LEU A 477 -1.11 8.79 -18.89
N MET A 478 -1.41 9.66 -19.86
CA MET A 478 -1.31 9.32 -21.29
C MET A 478 0.16 9.15 -21.71
N ILE A 479 1.03 10.07 -21.36
CA ILE A 479 2.47 9.99 -21.70
C ILE A 479 3.06 8.69 -21.15
N VAL A 480 2.91 8.46 -19.84
CA VAL A 480 3.52 7.29 -19.20
C VAL A 480 2.81 6.00 -19.63
N GLY A 481 1.50 6.03 -19.82
CA GLY A 481 0.74 4.89 -20.35
C GLY A 481 1.23 4.44 -21.74
N ILE A 482 1.49 5.39 -22.64
CA ILE A 482 2.05 5.12 -23.96
C ILE A 482 3.49 4.59 -23.84
N ILE A 483 4.34 5.22 -23.01
CA ILE A 483 5.72 4.75 -22.75
C ILE A 483 5.71 3.32 -22.20
N ALA A 484 4.88 3.05 -21.21
CA ALA A 484 4.78 1.74 -20.57
C ALA A 484 4.34 0.65 -21.57
N ARG A 485 3.45 0.99 -22.51
CA ARG A 485 2.96 0.05 -23.51
C ARG A 485 3.97 -0.17 -24.64
N LEU A 486 4.62 0.88 -25.14
CA LEU A 486 5.54 0.80 -26.30
C LEU A 486 6.92 0.29 -25.92
N TYR A 487 7.51 0.81 -24.85
CA TYR A 487 8.90 0.54 -24.50
C TYR A 487 9.03 -0.59 -23.45
N VAL A 488 8.18 -0.57 -22.43
CA VAL A 488 8.21 -1.59 -21.37
C VAL A 488 7.40 -2.82 -21.76
N LYS A 489 6.51 -2.70 -22.76
CA LYS A 489 5.56 -3.76 -23.20
C LYS A 489 4.69 -4.28 -22.06
N LEU A 490 4.36 -3.39 -21.12
CA LEU A 490 3.57 -3.75 -19.94
C LEU A 490 2.18 -4.23 -20.37
N ASN A 491 1.72 -5.33 -19.78
CA ASN A 491 0.37 -5.83 -19.94
C ASN A 491 -0.66 -4.75 -19.59
N TYR A 492 -1.78 -4.65 -20.33
CA TYR A 492 -2.75 -3.57 -20.13
C TYR A 492 -3.44 -3.61 -18.76
N LEU A 493 -3.77 -4.79 -18.26
CA LEU A 493 -4.37 -4.90 -16.92
C LEU A 493 -3.39 -4.44 -15.83
N SER A 494 -2.11 -4.80 -15.96
CA SER A 494 -1.04 -4.28 -15.10
C SER A 494 -0.86 -2.77 -15.26
N LEU A 495 -0.99 -2.25 -16.47
CA LEU A 495 -0.96 -0.81 -16.73
C LEU A 495 -2.13 -0.09 -16.04
N CYS A 496 -3.35 -0.63 -16.10
CA CYS A 496 -4.49 -0.05 -15.37
C CYS A 496 -4.20 0.02 -13.85
N GLY A 497 -3.58 -1.03 -13.28
CA GLY A 497 -3.14 -1.03 -11.88
C GLY A 497 -2.07 0.02 -11.59
N LEU A 498 -1.09 0.20 -12.48
CA LEU A 498 -0.09 1.25 -12.40
C LEU A 498 -0.73 2.65 -12.40
N LEU A 499 -1.64 2.92 -13.33
CA LEU A 499 -2.32 4.22 -13.44
C LEU A 499 -3.14 4.52 -12.19
N ALA A 500 -3.98 3.56 -11.74
CA ALA A 500 -4.78 3.70 -10.52
C ALA A 500 -3.89 3.86 -9.26
N GLY A 501 -2.80 3.09 -9.16
CA GLY A 501 -1.87 3.12 -8.03
C GLY A 501 -1.07 4.42 -7.96
N SER A 502 -0.61 4.93 -9.10
CA SER A 502 0.11 6.20 -9.18
C SER A 502 -0.75 7.43 -8.86
N MET A 503 -2.05 7.32 -9.07
CA MET A 503 -3.04 8.34 -8.71
C MET A 503 -3.65 8.10 -7.32
N THR A 504 -3.25 7.00 -6.65
CA THR A 504 -3.71 6.61 -5.31
C THR A 504 -5.23 6.45 -5.21
N ASP A 505 -5.86 5.99 -6.30
CA ASP A 505 -7.31 5.96 -6.48
C ASP A 505 -7.89 4.53 -6.40
N PRO A 506 -8.49 4.12 -5.25
CA PRO A 506 -9.15 2.82 -5.13
C PRO A 506 -10.37 2.63 -6.05
N PRO A 507 -11.22 3.63 -6.34
CA PRO A 507 -12.27 3.51 -7.35
C PRO A 507 -11.76 3.11 -8.72
N ALA A 508 -10.64 3.70 -9.18
CA ALA A 508 -10.03 3.33 -10.45
C ALA A 508 -9.47 1.89 -10.43
N LEU A 509 -8.95 1.43 -9.28
CA LEU A 509 -8.57 0.02 -9.12
C LEU A 509 -9.78 -0.91 -9.19
N ALA A 510 -10.88 -0.56 -8.55
CA ALA A 510 -12.12 -1.36 -8.61
C ALA A 510 -12.57 -1.52 -10.07
N PHE A 511 -12.63 -0.43 -10.82
CA PHE A 511 -12.91 -0.46 -12.25
C PHE A 511 -11.92 -1.33 -13.04
N ALA A 512 -10.60 -1.21 -12.77
CA ALA A 512 -9.59 -2.02 -13.45
C ALA A 512 -9.75 -3.53 -13.19
N ASN A 513 -10.17 -3.92 -11.97
CA ASN A 513 -10.45 -5.32 -11.62
C ASN A 513 -11.72 -5.86 -12.29
N GLU A 514 -12.74 -5.00 -12.53
CA GLU A 514 -13.96 -5.37 -13.23
C GLU A 514 -13.74 -5.59 -14.74
N LEU A 515 -12.67 -5.02 -15.33
CA LEU A 515 -12.35 -5.23 -16.76
C LEU A 515 -12.12 -6.70 -17.08
N LYS A 516 -11.54 -7.46 -16.15
CA LYS A 516 -11.35 -8.92 -16.26
C LYS A 516 -11.31 -9.53 -14.86
N GLU A 517 -12.41 -10.11 -14.46
CA GLU A 517 -12.52 -10.81 -13.17
C GLU A 517 -11.50 -11.95 -13.08
N GLY A 518 -10.86 -12.08 -11.91
CA GLY A 518 -9.92 -13.15 -11.59
C GLY A 518 -8.48 -12.95 -12.06
N SER A 519 -8.16 -11.93 -12.87
CA SER A 519 -6.80 -11.75 -13.41
C SER A 519 -5.75 -11.34 -12.36
N GLY A 520 -6.12 -10.63 -11.30
CA GLY A 520 -5.19 -10.14 -10.26
C GLY A 520 -4.12 -9.14 -10.72
N ALA A 521 -3.92 -8.95 -12.02
CA ALA A 521 -2.86 -8.14 -12.61
C ALA A 521 -2.91 -6.66 -12.17
N ALA A 522 -4.11 -6.06 -12.18
CA ALA A 522 -4.30 -4.68 -11.79
C ALA A 522 -4.05 -4.50 -10.28
N ALA A 523 -4.55 -5.41 -9.45
CA ALA A 523 -4.36 -5.36 -8.01
C ALA A 523 -2.87 -5.48 -7.61
N LEU A 524 -2.12 -6.36 -8.27
CA LEU A 524 -0.69 -6.55 -8.03
C LEU A 524 0.11 -5.28 -8.38
N SER A 525 -0.10 -4.73 -9.57
CA SER A 525 0.60 -3.52 -10.03
C SER A 525 0.24 -2.30 -9.18
N TYR A 526 -1.04 -2.16 -8.79
CA TYR A 526 -1.49 -1.14 -7.84
C TYR A 526 -0.76 -1.26 -6.51
N ALA A 527 -0.75 -2.45 -5.90
CA ALA A 527 -0.11 -2.68 -4.60
C ALA A 527 1.39 -2.40 -4.64
N THR A 528 2.04 -2.62 -5.79
CA THR A 528 3.48 -2.34 -5.99
C THR A 528 3.77 -0.84 -6.01
N VAL A 529 2.95 -0.06 -6.71
CA VAL A 529 3.21 1.37 -6.99
C VAL A 529 2.64 2.29 -5.90
N TYR A 530 1.46 1.96 -5.39
CA TYR A 530 0.72 2.78 -4.43
C TYR A 530 1.54 3.27 -3.21
N PRO A 531 2.38 2.43 -2.56
CA PRO A 531 3.12 2.86 -1.38
C PRO A 531 4.07 4.03 -1.65
N LEU A 532 4.86 3.93 -2.72
CA LEU A 532 5.83 4.95 -3.08
C LEU A 532 5.14 6.22 -3.61
N THR A 533 4.14 6.07 -4.46
CA THR A 533 3.44 7.21 -5.02
C THR A 533 2.61 7.95 -3.98
N MET A 534 2.01 7.26 -3.01
CA MET A 534 1.36 7.91 -1.88
C MET A 534 2.33 8.80 -1.11
N PHE A 535 3.53 8.29 -0.78
CA PHE A 535 4.58 9.08 -0.13
C PHE A 535 4.98 10.31 -0.96
N LEU A 536 5.25 10.12 -2.25
CA LEU A 536 5.63 11.20 -3.16
C LEU A 536 4.52 12.26 -3.31
N ARG A 537 3.25 11.84 -3.39
CA ARG A 537 2.09 12.74 -3.48
C ARG A 537 1.93 13.62 -2.24
N ILE A 538 2.24 13.09 -1.06
CA ILE A 538 2.20 13.88 0.19
C ILE A 538 3.30 14.95 0.22
N ILE A 539 4.48 14.64 -0.29
CA ILE A 539 5.62 15.58 -0.32
C ILE A 539 5.48 16.59 -1.47
N SER A 540 4.84 16.22 -2.56
CA SER A 540 4.75 17.06 -3.77
C SER A 540 4.24 18.48 -3.53
N PRO A 541 3.17 18.76 -2.74
CA PRO A 541 2.73 20.14 -2.50
C PRO A 541 3.78 20.99 -1.79
N GLN A 542 4.55 20.38 -0.87
CA GLN A 542 5.62 21.07 -0.18
C GLN A 542 6.76 21.44 -1.16
N LEU A 543 7.14 20.48 -2.03
CA LEU A 543 8.14 20.74 -3.07
C LEU A 543 7.66 21.78 -4.09
N LEU A 544 6.38 21.70 -4.50
CA LEU A 544 5.79 22.70 -5.39
C LEU A 544 5.76 24.10 -4.72
N ALA A 545 5.38 24.17 -3.45
CA ALA A 545 5.41 25.44 -2.72
C ALA A 545 6.82 26.03 -2.67
N ILE A 546 7.85 25.21 -2.41
CA ILE A 546 9.25 25.66 -2.42
C ILE A 546 9.66 26.19 -3.80
N LEU A 547 9.34 25.45 -4.86
CA LEU A 547 9.74 25.79 -6.23
C LEU A 547 8.99 27.00 -6.81
N LEU A 548 7.78 27.24 -6.32
CA LEU A 548 6.90 28.31 -6.81
C LEU A 548 6.86 29.54 -5.89
N TRP A 549 7.47 29.43 -4.71
CA TRP A 549 7.63 30.54 -3.79
C TRP A 549 8.76 31.45 -4.29
N VAL A 550 8.41 32.42 -5.09
CA VAL A 550 9.36 33.48 -5.58
C VAL A 550 8.76 34.83 -5.32
#